data_227139bbd890917131dffa158f6d1c0c
#
_entry.id   227139bbd890917131dffa158f6d1c0c
#
_cell.length_a   1.000
_cell.length_b   1.000
_cell.length_c   1.000
_cell.angle_alpha   90.00
_cell.angle_beta   90.00
_cell.angle_gamma   90.00
#
_symmetry.space_group_name_H-M   'P 1'
#
loop_
_entity.id
_entity.type
_entity.pdbx_description
1 polymer ?
#
loop_
_entity_poly.entity_id
_entity_poly.type
_entity_poly.pdbx_seq_one_letter_code
_entity_poly.pdbx_strand_id
1 'polypeptide(L)'
;MQEEQYSPHRWVIQAMLMLLQVGMGLNFMSPTPLFPVIMDEFEISRSAVSLLVSATIIVITVALLPGGLLIAKMGSRRSMTVAGVLMSAHLLTPLTDSFILLVIIRLVFGMGVAIAIPATSAIIMEWFKPSELPLLNGITESGRSLGVAVGVFVAVPVTNLIGWEMTLLSFGVLPLIGAFVWMMGGRSNVSSTTLEPPFSIRDNIPFMLNGNTLLLAAGMAGAFAVFIGFSSWLPAYYNEVRGIPLERASLVVALLPLMAAVLNPVSGLIQSRLGKRKPMLTMAGLTLPVFALGSFLVPSQIIATVCVMCLGAIFSIFIVAALTIPMELPGVKSSSVGLVTAAVLTMGNFAGVVSPIFVGSLTDFLGSYTVPFCIIALVPLTLVIAGLFLPETGKRATNGIPKPATS
;
A
#
# COMPACT_ATOMS: atom_id res chain seq x y z
N MET A 1 -35.74 -14.46 -11.23
CA MET A 1 -34.50 -13.74 -10.89
C MET A 1 -33.83 -13.46 -12.23
N GLN A 2 -33.98 -12.23 -12.73
CA GLN A 2 -33.32 -11.81 -13.97
C GLN A 2 -31.82 -11.74 -13.71
N GLU A 3 -31.03 -12.52 -14.43
CA GLU A 3 -29.59 -12.32 -14.51
C GLU A 3 -29.38 -10.93 -15.14
N GLU A 4 -29.08 -9.93 -14.35
CA GLU A 4 -28.61 -8.65 -14.84
C GLU A 4 -27.32 -8.92 -15.63
N GLN A 5 -27.44 -8.78 -16.94
CA GLN A 5 -26.38 -9.01 -17.91
C GLN A 5 -25.37 -7.87 -17.74
N TYR A 6 -24.33 -8.08 -16.93
CA TYR A 6 -23.25 -7.10 -16.74
C TYR A 6 -22.55 -6.83 -18.07
N SER A 7 -22.51 -5.57 -18.49
CA SER A 7 -21.92 -5.16 -19.76
C SER A 7 -20.45 -5.62 -19.89
N PRO A 8 -20.03 -6.15 -21.06
CA PRO A 8 -18.62 -6.45 -21.35
C PRO A 8 -17.67 -5.26 -21.13
N HIS A 9 -18.18 -4.04 -21.18
CA HIS A 9 -17.45 -2.79 -20.95
C HIS A 9 -16.80 -2.74 -19.54
N ARG A 10 -17.29 -3.53 -18.56
CA ARG A 10 -16.70 -3.64 -17.21
C ARG A 10 -15.22 -4.00 -17.22
N TRP A 11 -14.78 -4.84 -18.18
CA TRP A 11 -13.38 -5.20 -18.29
C TRP A 11 -12.51 -4.08 -18.84
N VAL A 12 -13.08 -3.21 -19.68
CA VAL A 12 -12.43 -1.96 -20.14
C VAL A 12 -12.25 -1.02 -18.94
N ILE A 13 -13.28 -0.87 -18.10
CA ILE A 13 -13.20 -0.10 -16.85
C ILE A 13 -12.09 -0.65 -15.95
N GLN A 14 -12.01 -1.98 -15.77
CA GLN A 14 -10.96 -2.60 -14.97
C GLN A 14 -9.55 -2.35 -15.55
N ALA A 15 -9.39 -2.41 -16.87
CA ALA A 15 -8.12 -2.12 -17.52
C ALA A 15 -7.70 -0.66 -17.33
N MET A 16 -8.64 0.29 -17.40
CA MET A 16 -8.37 1.71 -17.12
C MET A 16 -7.98 1.94 -15.65
N LEU A 17 -8.69 1.29 -14.71
CA LEU A 17 -8.31 1.32 -13.29
C LEU A 17 -6.90 0.75 -13.09
N MET A 18 -6.58 -0.37 -13.76
CA MET A 18 -5.27 -1.00 -13.70
C MET A 18 -4.16 -0.05 -14.16
N LEU A 19 -4.37 0.69 -15.26
CA LEU A 19 -3.44 1.70 -15.75
C LEU A 19 -3.17 2.79 -14.70
N LEU A 20 -4.22 3.31 -14.07
CA LEU A 20 -4.11 4.31 -13.00
C LEU A 20 -3.40 3.74 -11.77
N GLN A 21 -3.66 2.49 -11.39
CA GLN A 21 -3.02 1.84 -10.25
C GLN A 21 -1.52 1.58 -10.49
N VAL A 22 -1.15 1.17 -11.71
CA VAL A 22 0.26 1.05 -12.10
C VAL A 22 0.93 2.42 -12.06
N GLY A 23 0.30 3.47 -12.59
CA GLY A 23 0.81 4.83 -12.53
C GLY A 23 0.97 5.35 -11.10
N MET A 24 0.01 5.05 -10.21
CA MET A 24 0.09 5.35 -8.79
C MET A 24 1.28 4.64 -8.14
N GLY A 25 1.41 3.33 -8.35
CA GLY A 25 2.50 2.54 -7.79
C GLY A 25 3.86 3.00 -8.28
N LEU A 26 3.99 3.27 -9.59
CA LEU A 26 5.21 3.76 -10.22
C LEU A 26 5.75 5.02 -9.52
N ASN A 27 4.87 5.95 -9.19
CA ASN A 27 5.25 7.20 -8.55
C ASN A 27 5.41 7.09 -7.02
N PHE A 28 4.85 6.05 -6.38
CA PHE A 28 4.79 5.97 -4.93
C PHE A 28 6.17 5.81 -4.29
N MET A 29 6.98 4.85 -4.74
CA MET A 29 8.29 4.51 -4.18
C MET A 29 9.47 4.87 -5.10
N SER A 30 9.23 5.46 -6.27
CA SER A 30 10.29 5.81 -7.21
C SER A 30 11.37 6.77 -6.67
N PRO A 31 11.11 7.67 -5.69
CA PRO A 31 12.18 8.49 -5.13
C PRO A 31 13.14 7.70 -4.23
N THR A 32 12.75 6.53 -3.70
CA THR A 32 13.57 5.83 -2.70
C THR A 32 14.94 5.36 -3.21
N PRO A 33 15.07 4.80 -4.43
CA PRO A 33 16.39 4.48 -4.97
C PRO A 33 17.22 5.72 -5.30
N LEU A 34 16.58 6.89 -5.41
CA LEU A 34 17.24 8.17 -5.73
C LEU A 34 17.60 8.97 -4.47
N PHE A 35 17.36 8.45 -3.27
CA PHE A 35 17.68 9.14 -2.01
C PHE A 35 19.13 9.64 -1.95
N PRO A 36 20.16 8.82 -2.28
CA PRO A 36 21.53 9.32 -2.27
C PRO A 36 21.73 10.51 -3.21
N VAL A 37 21.20 10.44 -4.44
CA VAL A 37 21.31 11.50 -5.44
C VAL A 37 20.62 12.79 -4.97
N ILE A 38 19.41 12.68 -4.40
CA ILE A 38 18.63 13.83 -3.92
C ILE A 38 19.28 14.43 -2.66
N MET A 39 19.85 13.59 -1.77
CA MET A 39 20.57 14.09 -0.60
C MET A 39 21.81 14.90 -1.00
N ASP A 40 22.58 14.42 -1.96
CA ASP A 40 23.78 15.12 -2.45
C ASP A 40 23.40 16.43 -3.17
N GLU A 41 22.33 16.45 -3.97
CA GLU A 41 21.88 17.64 -4.72
C GLU A 41 21.41 18.78 -3.80
N PHE A 42 20.64 18.45 -2.74
CA PHE A 42 20.07 19.44 -1.83
C PHE A 42 20.84 19.59 -0.51
N GLU A 43 21.96 18.90 -0.35
CA GLU A 43 22.77 18.88 0.89
C GLU A 43 21.94 18.61 2.15
N ILE A 44 21.02 17.62 2.09
CA ILE A 44 20.07 17.31 3.15
C ILE A 44 20.37 15.98 3.85
N SER A 45 19.88 15.85 5.09
CA SER A 45 20.01 14.64 5.89
C SER A 45 19.11 13.49 5.39
N ARG A 46 19.40 12.26 5.85
CA ARG A 46 18.58 11.07 5.61
C ARG A 46 17.17 11.23 6.17
N SER A 47 17.04 11.87 7.32
CA SER A 47 15.74 12.17 7.91
C SER A 47 14.91 13.10 7.02
N ALA A 48 15.54 14.12 6.44
CA ALA A 48 14.87 15.06 5.55
C ALA A 48 14.40 14.37 4.25
N VAL A 49 15.26 13.61 3.56
CA VAL A 49 14.86 12.94 2.31
C VAL A 49 13.75 11.90 2.53
N SER A 50 13.66 11.31 3.71
CA SER A 50 12.56 10.39 4.08
C SER A 50 11.17 11.04 3.99
N LEU A 51 11.09 12.38 4.08
CA LEU A 51 9.84 13.12 3.92
C LEU A 51 9.21 12.91 2.54
N LEU A 52 9.98 12.58 1.51
CA LEU A 52 9.43 12.29 0.18
C LEU A 52 8.47 11.08 0.19
N VAL A 53 8.68 10.12 1.07
CA VAL A 53 7.76 8.98 1.28
C VAL A 53 6.75 9.30 2.38
N SER A 54 7.23 9.77 3.52
CA SER A 54 6.42 9.96 4.72
C SER A 54 5.34 11.02 4.54
N ALA A 55 5.66 12.15 3.89
CA ALA A 55 4.68 13.21 3.59
C ALA A 55 3.53 12.69 2.71
N THR A 56 3.85 11.88 1.71
CA THR A 56 2.83 11.24 0.87
C THR A 56 1.88 10.38 1.71
N ILE A 57 2.40 9.54 2.60
CA ILE A 57 1.59 8.64 3.43
C ILE A 57 0.77 9.41 4.46
N ILE A 58 1.32 10.49 5.04
CA ILE A 58 0.58 11.40 5.95
C ILE A 58 -0.66 11.93 5.24
N VAL A 59 -0.49 12.47 4.04
CA VAL A 59 -1.62 13.03 3.29
C VAL A 59 -2.63 11.94 2.92
N ILE A 60 -2.17 10.78 2.48
CA ILE A 60 -3.08 9.65 2.21
C ILE A 60 -3.91 9.34 3.47
N THR A 61 -3.28 9.24 4.62
CA THR A 61 -3.94 8.89 5.88
C THR A 61 -4.98 9.93 6.30
N VAL A 62 -4.64 11.21 6.23
CA VAL A 62 -5.52 12.32 6.65
C VAL A 62 -6.61 12.59 5.60
N ALA A 63 -6.28 12.52 4.32
CA ALA A 63 -7.18 12.86 3.23
C ALA A 63 -8.06 11.70 2.74
N LEU A 64 -7.89 10.47 3.26
CA LEU A 64 -8.69 9.30 2.86
C LEU A 64 -10.21 9.52 3.10
N LEU A 65 -10.58 10.05 4.28
CA LEU A 65 -11.97 10.36 4.62
C LEU A 65 -12.52 11.53 3.80
N PRO A 66 -11.84 12.69 3.70
CA PRO A 66 -12.22 13.76 2.77
C PRO A 66 -12.35 13.29 1.32
N GLY A 67 -11.46 12.40 0.87
CA GLY A 67 -11.50 11.78 -0.46
C GLY A 67 -12.80 11.01 -0.70
N GLY A 68 -13.24 10.22 0.29
CA GLY A 68 -14.52 9.53 0.26
C GLY A 68 -15.72 10.48 0.18
N LEU A 69 -15.69 11.60 0.93
CA LEU A 69 -16.73 12.63 0.86
C LEU A 69 -16.77 13.33 -0.50
N LEU A 70 -15.61 13.51 -1.14
CA LEU A 70 -15.53 14.08 -2.48
C LEU A 70 -16.24 13.18 -3.50
N ILE A 71 -16.10 11.87 -3.38
CA ILE A 71 -16.80 10.90 -4.23
C ILE A 71 -18.31 11.00 -4.08
N ALA A 72 -18.78 11.14 -2.84
CA ALA A 72 -20.21 11.33 -2.58
C ALA A 72 -20.78 12.61 -3.24
N LYS A 73 -19.97 13.68 -3.34
CA LYS A 73 -20.39 14.96 -3.94
C LYS A 73 -20.25 14.99 -5.47
N MET A 74 -19.16 14.49 -6.02
CA MET A 74 -18.81 14.62 -7.44
C MET A 74 -19.06 13.36 -8.26
N GLY A 75 -19.32 12.22 -7.60
CA GLY A 75 -19.41 10.90 -8.19
C GLY A 75 -18.05 10.27 -8.47
N SER A 76 -18.03 8.93 -8.60
CA SER A 76 -16.82 8.12 -8.75
C SER A 76 -16.00 8.49 -10.00
N ARG A 77 -16.68 8.75 -11.13
CA ARG A 77 -16.03 9.10 -12.41
C ARG A 77 -15.20 10.39 -12.32
N ARG A 78 -15.80 11.49 -11.84
CA ARG A 78 -15.10 12.80 -11.74
C ARG A 78 -13.99 12.74 -10.70
N SER A 79 -14.24 12.11 -9.57
CA SER A 79 -13.25 11.96 -8.49
C SER A 79 -12.01 11.21 -8.98
N MET A 80 -12.18 10.13 -9.77
CA MET A 80 -11.06 9.39 -10.34
C MET A 80 -10.26 10.22 -11.35
N THR A 81 -10.92 11.06 -12.17
CA THR A 81 -10.23 12.00 -13.08
C THR A 81 -9.37 12.99 -12.30
N VAL A 82 -9.94 13.62 -11.26
CA VAL A 82 -9.19 14.54 -10.37
C VAL A 82 -8.03 13.84 -9.71
N ALA A 83 -8.25 12.62 -9.20
CA ALA A 83 -7.20 11.80 -8.60
C ALA A 83 -6.04 11.55 -9.56
N GLY A 84 -6.32 11.15 -10.80
CA GLY A 84 -5.29 10.89 -11.81
C GLY A 84 -4.47 12.14 -12.17
N VAL A 85 -5.14 13.30 -12.27
CA VAL A 85 -4.46 14.59 -12.49
C VAL A 85 -3.57 14.95 -11.30
N LEU A 86 -4.04 14.82 -10.06
CA LEU A 86 -3.22 15.08 -8.88
C LEU A 86 -2.06 14.09 -8.75
N MET A 87 -2.25 12.82 -9.12
CA MET A 87 -1.18 11.82 -9.14
C MET A 87 -0.10 12.12 -10.18
N SER A 88 -0.37 12.96 -11.18
CA SER A 88 0.63 13.41 -12.16
C SER A 88 1.48 14.60 -11.69
N ALA A 89 1.42 14.98 -10.42
CA ALA A 89 2.15 16.13 -9.88
C ALA A 89 3.66 16.09 -10.13
N HIS A 90 4.28 14.90 -10.30
CA HIS A 90 5.69 14.76 -10.64
C HIS A 90 6.08 15.36 -12.01
N LEU A 91 5.12 15.70 -12.87
CA LEU A 91 5.38 16.50 -14.06
C LEU A 91 5.99 17.87 -13.75
N LEU A 92 5.79 18.37 -12.52
CA LEU A 92 6.32 19.64 -12.06
C LEU A 92 7.75 19.53 -11.49
N THR A 93 8.33 18.31 -11.39
CA THR A 93 9.64 18.10 -10.75
C THR A 93 10.76 18.95 -11.37
N PRO A 94 10.89 19.10 -12.72
CA PRO A 94 11.97 19.92 -13.28
C PRO A 94 11.85 21.44 -13.00
N LEU A 95 10.73 21.86 -12.42
CA LEU A 95 10.52 23.26 -12.02
C LEU A 95 10.89 23.50 -10.55
N THR A 96 11.48 22.48 -9.89
CA THR A 96 11.75 22.55 -8.45
C THR A 96 13.19 22.96 -8.18
N ASP A 97 13.37 24.16 -7.64
CA ASP A 97 14.67 24.69 -7.22
C ASP A 97 14.96 24.42 -5.73
N SER A 98 14.04 23.77 -5.02
CA SER A 98 14.18 23.50 -3.58
C SER A 98 13.55 22.18 -3.16
N PHE A 99 14.16 21.55 -2.15
CA PHE A 99 13.65 20.32 -1.56
C PHE A 99 12.20 20.49 -1.02
N ILE A 100 11.85 21.67 -0.47
CA ILE A 100 10.50 21.95 0.04
C ILE A 100 9.47 21.84 -1.08
N LEU A 101 9.77 22.35 -2.28
CA LEU A 101 8.86 22.27 -3.42
C LEU A 101 8.69 20.83 -3.89
N LEU A 102 9.75 20.02 -3.85
CA LEU A 102 9.66 18.58 -4.13
C LEU A 102 8.74 17.87 -3.10
N VAL A 103 8.83 18.21 -1.82
CA VAL A 103 7.91 17.70 -0.78
C VAL A 103 6.47 18.14 -1.07
N ILE A 104 6.23 19.38 -1.50
CA ILE A 104 4.88 19.84 -1.87
C ILE A 104 4.32 19.03 -3.04
N ILE A 105 5.11 18.72 -4.06
CA ILE A 105 4.71 17.83 -5.16
C ILE A 105 4.30 16.47 -4.61
N ARG A 106 5.03 15.93 -3.65
CA ARG A 106 4.69 14.65 -2.98
C ARG A 106 3.39 14.72 -2.18
N LEU A 107 3.11 15.86 -1.52
CA LEU A 107 1.82 16.09 -0.85
C LEU A 107 0.66 16.11 -1.85
N VAL A 108 0.82 16.80 -2.99
CA VAL A 108 -0.20 16.84 -4.07
C VAL A 108 -0.44 15.45 -4.66
N PHE A 109 0.63 14.69 -4.93
CA PHE A 109 0.53 13.30 -5.35
C PHE A 109 -0.25 12.47 -4.31
N GLY A 110 0.06 12.61 -3.02
CA GLY A 110 -0.62 11.93 -1.90
C GLY A 110 -2.11 12.25 -1.83
N MET A 111 -2.53 13.49 -2.11
CA MET A 111 -3.96 13.85 -2.22
C MET A 111 -4.65 13.09 -3.35
N GLY A 112 -3.99 12.97 -4.50
CA GLY A 112 -4.49 12.17 -5.63
C GLY A 112 -4.70 10.71 -5.23
N VAL A 113 -3.72 10.11 -4.54
CA VAL A 113 -3.81 8.72 -4.04
C VAL A 113 -4.96 8.55 -3.05
N ALA A 114 -5.12 9.51 -2.11
CA ALA A 114 -6.18 9.48 -1.10
C ALA A 114 -7.60 9.52 -1.72
N ILE A 115 -7.77 10.14 -2.87
CA ILE A 115 -9.02 10.14 -3.63
C ILE A 115 -9.13 8.86 -4.47
N ALA A 116 -8.04 8.40 -5.10
CA ALA A 116 -8.03 7.25 -6.00
C ALA A 116 -8.44 5.95 -5.30
N ILE A 117 -7.97 5.71 -4.07
CA ILE A 117 -8.23 4.47 -3.31
C ILE A 117 -9.74 4.24 -3.13
N PRO A 118 -10.51 5.12 -2.49
CA PRO A 118 -11.95 4.92 -2.31
C PRO A 118 -12.72 5.02 -3.63
N ALA A 119 -12.27 5.85 -4.61
CA ALA A 119 -12.90 5.93 -5.92
C ALA A 119 -12.78 4.60 -6.69
N THR A 120 -11.63 3.94 -6.63
CA THR A 120 -11.43 2.62 -7.24
C THR A 120 -12.40 1.60 -6.65
N SER A 121 -12.52 1.55 -5.32
CA SER A 121 -13.44 0.62 -4.65
C SER A 121 -14.89 0.90 -5.04
N ALA A 122 -15.30 2.17 -5.10
CA ALA A 122 -16.66 2.55 -5.52
C ALA A 122 -16.93 2.11 -6.96
N ILE A 123 -16.00 2.35 -7.91
CA ILE A 123 -16.15 1.97 -9.32
C ILE A 123 -16.25 0.46 -9.47
N ILE A 124 -15.40 -0.31 -8.75
CA ILE A 124 -15.46 -1.77 -8.80
C ILE A 124 -16.83 -2.27 -8.29
N MET A 125 -17.38 -1.68 -7.23
CA MET A 125 -18.71 -2.03 -6.71
C MET A 125 -19.83 -1.67 -7.67
N GLU A 126 -19.70 -0.58 -8.45
CA GLU A 126 -20.69 -0.16 -9.46
C GLU A 126 -20.77 -1.11 -10.68
N TRP A 127 -19.65 -1.75 -11.02
CA TRP A 127 -19.51 -2.47 -12.28
C TRP A 127 -19.50 -3.99 -12.16
N PHE A 128 -19.21 -4.54 -10.97
CA PHE A 128 -18.96 -5.96 -10.78
C PHE A 128 -19.84 -6.58 -9.70
N LYS A 129 -20.08 -7.90 -9.81
CA LYS A 129 -20.86 -8.63 -8.83
C LYS A 129 -20.14 -8.71 -7.47
N PRO A 130 -20.86 -8.75 -6.35
CA PRO A 130 -20.24 -8.91 -5.02
C PRO A 130 -19.33 -10.13 -4.92
N SER A 131 -19.64 -11.22 -5.64
CA SER A 131 -18.79 -12.42 -5.67
C SER A 131 -17.46 -12.25 -6.39
N GLU A 132 -17.34 -11.24 -7.28
CA GLU A 132 -16.13 -10.95 -8.07
C GLU A 132 -15.22 -9.94 -7.35
N LEU A 133 -15.74 -9.15 -6.39
CA LEU A 133 -15.01 -8.07 -5.73
C LEU A 133 -13.66 -8.49 -5.12
N PRO A 134 -13.51 -9.64 -4.42
CA PRO A 134 -12.21 -10.05 -3.88
C PRO A 134 -11.15 -10.26 -4.96
N LEU A 135 -11.53 -10.85 -6.10
CA LEU A 135 -10.62 -11.05 -7.23
C LEU A 135 -10.18 -9.71 -7.83
N LEU A 136 -11.13 -8.81 -8.04
CA LEU A 136 -10.85 -7.52 -8.66
C LEU A 136 -10.02 -6.61 -7.76
N ASN A 137 -10.27 -6.62 -6.46
CA ASN A 137 -9.39 -5.96 -5.50
C ASN A 137 -7.97 -6.54 -5.54
N GLY A 138 -7.84 -7.85 -5.62
CA GLY A 138 -6.53 -8.51 -5.78
C GLY A 138 -5.80 -8.09 -7.06
N ILE A 139 -6.50 -8.05 -8.20
CA ILE A 139 -5.95 -7.58 -9.48
C ILE A 139 -5.50 -6.11 -9.36
N THR A 140 -6.32 -5.27 -8.76
CA THR A 140 -6.04 -3.84 -8.55
C THR A 140 -4.81 -3.62 -7.68
N GLU A 141 -4.70 -4.34 -6.56
CA GLU A 141 -3.54 -4.30 -5.67
C GLU A 141 -2.27 -4.83 -6.36
N SER A 142 -2.41 -5.86 -7.21
CA SER A 142 -1.30 -6.37 -8.04
C SER A 142 -0.79 -5.29 -9.00
N GLY A 143 -1.68 -4.51 -9.61
CA GLY A 143 -1.31 -3.38 -10.47
C GLY A 143 -0.50 -2.33 -9.73
N ARG A 144 -0.94 -1.95 -8.52
CA ARG A 144 -0.21 -1.00 -7.68
C ARG A 144 1.16 -1.54 -7.29
N SER A 145 1.24 -2.77 -6.83
CA SER A 145 2.51 -3.39 -6.45
C SER A 145 3.46 -3.56 -7.65
N LEU A 146 2.93 -3.88 -8.83
CA LEU A 146 3.71 -3.91 -10.07
C LEU A 146 4.26 -2.53 -10.41
N GLY A 147 3.44 -1.49 -10.30
CA GLY A 147 3.88 -0.11 -10.50
C GLY A 147 5.03 0.28 -9.56
N VAL A 148 4.91 -0.07 -8.26
CA VAL A 148 5.99 0.14 -7.28
C VAL A 148 7.26 -0.60 -7.69
N ALA A 149 7.15 -1.88 -8.07
CA ALA A 149 8.30 -2.68 -8.50
C ALA A 149 9.00 -2.05 -9.72
N VAL A 150 8.24 -1.68 -10.74
CA VAL A 150 8.76 -1.03 -11.95
C VAL A 150 9.40 0.30 -11.60
N GLY A 151 8.78 1.14 -10.75
CA GLY A 151 9.31 2.43 -10.34
C GLY A 151 10.67 2.32 -9.65
N VAL A 152 10.80 1.39 -8.70
CA VAL A 152 12.08 1.14 -8.01
C VAL A 152 13.12 0.55 -8.96
N PHE A 153 12.70 -0.35 -9.85
CA PHE A 153 13.58 -1.01 -10.82
C PHE A 153 14.19 -0.06 -11.85
N VAL A 154 13.36 0.82 -12.46
CA VAL A 154 13.80 1.66 -13.57
C VAL A 154 14.30 3.04 -13.16
N ALA A 155 14.08 3.46 -11.89
CA ALA A 155 14.43 4.81 -11.47
C ALA A 155 15.91 5.13 -11.69
N VAL A 156 16.82 4.29 -11.22
CA VAL A 156 18.27 4.55 -11.36
C VAL A 156 18.75 4.44 -12.79
N PRO A 157 18.45 3.39 -13.58
CA PRO A 157 18.81 3.34 -14.99
C PRO A 157 18.36 4.56 -15.80
N VAL A 158 17.11 5.01 -15.58
CA VAL A 158 16.58 6.18 -16.29
C VAL A 158 17.25 7.45 -15.81
N THR A 159 17.52 7.59 -14.50
CA THR A 159 18.24 8.74 -13.93
C THR A 159 19.65 8.87 -14.52
N ASN A 160 20.34 7.77 -14.76
CA ASN A 160 21.65 7.79 -15.38
C ASN A 160 21.63 8.29 -16.84
N LEU A 161 20.48 8.24 -17.51
CA LEU A 161 20.31 8.69 -18.89
C LEU A 161 19.84 10.13 -19.01
N ILE A 162 18.88 10.55 -18.17
CA ILE A 162 18.17 11.83 -18.34
C ILE A 162 18.14 12.72 -17.08
N GLY A 163 18.80 12.32 -15.99
CA GLY A 163 18.74 13.02 -14.70
C GLY A 163 17.53 12.63 -13.85
N TRP A 164 17.60 12.91 -12.55
CA TRP A 164 16.57 12.47 -11.59
C TRP A 164 15.25 13.25 -11.73
N GLU A 165 15.31 14.56 -12.05
CA GLU A 165 14.10 15.38 -12.24
C GLU A 165 13.29 14.88 -13.44
N MET A 166 13.96 14.64 -14.57
CA MET A 166 13.33 14.13 -15.79
C MET A 166 12.84 12.69 -15.61
N THR A 167 13.49 11.91 -14.76
CA THR A 167 13.04 10.57 -14.39
C THR A 167 11.69 10.64 -13.66
N LEU A 168 11.59 11.46 -12.60
CA LEU A 168 10.35 11.63 -11.88
C LEU A 168 9.25 12.26 -12.74
N LEU A 169 9.59 13.24 -13.60
CA LEU A 169 8.64 13.77 -14.59
C LEU A 169 8.09 12.65 -15.47
N SER A 170 8.96 11.83 -16.06
CA SER A 170 8.56 10.73 -16.96
C SER A 170 7.57 9.76 -16.30
N PHE A 171 7.75 9.50 -15.00
CA PHE A 171 6.84 8.67 -14.21
C PHE A 171 5.48 9.35 -13.96
N GLY A 172 5.48 10.68 -13.84
CA GLY A 172 4.24 11.49 -13.73
C GLY A 172 3.38 11.46 -14.99
N VAL A 173 3.95 11.14 -16.15
CA VAL A 173 3.21 11.04 -17.43
C VAL A 173 2.18 9.91 -17.39
N LEU A 174 2.51 8.77 -16.77
CA LEU A 174 1.63 7.60 -16.77
C LEU A 174 0.28 7.84 -16.07
N PRO A 175 0.22 8.42 -14.86
CA PRO A 175 -1.06 8.80 -14.23
C PRO A 175 -1.84 9.82 -15.07
N LEU A 176 -1.16 10.76 -15.75
CA LEU A 176 -1.81 11.73 -16.62
C LEU A 176 -2.48 11.05 -17.81
N ILE A 177 -1.77 10.12 -18.48
CA ILE A 177 -2.35 9.30 -19.57
C ILE A 177 -3.54 8.52 -19.01
N GLY A 178 -3.39 7.90 -17.83
CA GLY A 178 -4.47 7.18 -17.15
C GLY A 178 -5.68 8.07 -16.89
N ALA A 179 -5.48 9.30 -16.41
CA ALA A 179 -6.55 10.27 -16.20
C ALA A 179 -7.26 10.66 -17.50
N PHE A 180 -6.50 10.87 -18.57
CA PHE A 180 -7.04 11.21 -19.88
C PHE A 180 -7.86 10.04 -20.47
N VAL A 181 -7.31 8.83 -20.46
CA VAL A 181 -8.02 7.62 -20.89
C VAL A 181 -9.28 7.40 -20.07
N TRP A 182 -9.22 7.61 -18.75
CA TRP A 182 -10.38 7.54 -17.87
C TRP A 182 -11.42 8.62 -18.18
N MET A 183 -11.01 9.84 -18.44
CA MET A 183 -11.91 10.95 -18.81
C MET A 183 -12.69 10.64 -20.10
N MET A 184 -12.03 10.01 -21.07
CA MET A 184 -12.65 9.65 -22.37
C MET A 184 -13.56 8.42 -22.26
N GLY A 185 -13.12 7.35 -21.62
CA GLY A 185 -13.79 6.04 -21.60
C GLY A 185 -14.47 5.67 -20.29
N GLY A 186 -14.12 6.33 -19.20
CA GLY A 186 -14.68 6.06 -17.88
C GLY A 186 -16.16 6.41 -17.81
N ARG A 187 -16.97 5.49 -17.29
CA ARG A 187 -18.41 5.66 -17.12
C ARG A 187 -18.78 5.33 -15.67
N SER A 188 -19.74 6.03 -15.09
CA SER A 188 -20.37 5.59 -13.85
C SER A 188 -21.62 4.77 -14.22
N ASN A 189 -21.81 3.64 -13.52
CA ASN A 189 -22.97 2.77 -13.72
C ASN A 189 -24.01 3.02 -12.62
N VAL A 190 -24.30 4.31 -12.34
CA VAL A 190 -25.24 4.67 -11.28
C VAL A 190 -26.66 4.38 -11.74
N SER A 191 -27.13 3.18 -11.49
CA SER A 191 -28.55 2.92 -11.27
C SER A 191 -28.79 3.01 -9.78
N SER A 192 -29.38 4.12 -9.36
CA SER A 192 -29.86 4.41 -8.00
C SER A 192 -28.81 4.49 -6.89
N THR A 193 -28.48 5.70 -6.57
CA THR A 193 -28.02 6.12 -5.25
C THR A 193 -29.10 5.77 -4.21
N THR A 194 -29.05 4.61 -3.63
CA THR A 194 -29.49 4.46 -2.26
C THR A 194 -28.51 5.26 -1.44
N LEU A 195 -28.89 6.49 -1.12
CA LEU A 195 -28.25 7.27 -0.08
C LEU A 195 -28.30 6.40 1.19
N GLU A 196 -27.21 5.69 1.46
CA GLU A 196 -27.04 5.12 2.79
C GLU A 196 -27.18 6.27 3.79
N PRO A 197 -27.85 6.04 4.94
CA PRO A 197 -28.06 7.09 5.93
C PRO A 197 -26.73 7.77 6.27
N PRO A 198 -26.75 9.07 6.59
CA PRO A 198 -25.55 9.86 6.78
C PRO A 198 -24.62 9.16 7.76
N PHE A 199 -23.44 8.84 7.25
CA PHE A 199 -22.39 8.12 7.92
C PHE A 199 -21.99 8.83 9.21
N SER A 200 -22.33 8.27 10.37
CA SER A 200 -21.95 8.81 11.68
C SER A 200 -20.65 8.16 12.15
N ILE A 201 -19.55 8.93 12.09
CA ILE A 201 -18.27 8.50 12.68
C ILE A 201 -18.45 8.21 14.18
N ARG A 202 -19.25 9.04 14.88
CA ARG A 202 -19.43 8.96 16.33
C ARG A 202 -20.01 7.61 16.79
N ASP A 203 -20.97 7.06 16.05
CA ASP A 203 -21.64 5.80 16.40
C ASP A 203 -20.74 4.59 16.15
N ASN A 204 -19.66 4.77 15.38
CA ASN A 204 -18.72 3.73 14.99
C ASN A 204 -17.38 3.77 15.75
N ILE A 205 -17.11 4.81 16.55
CA ILE A 205 -15.92 4.92 17.40
C ILE A 205 -15.73 3.66 18.28
N PRO A 206 -16.76 3.09 18.93
CA PRO A 206 -16.58 1.89 19.75
C PRO A 206 -16.04 0.69 18.97
N PHE A 207 -16.41 0.53 17.69
CA PHE A 207 -15.92 -0.54 16.84
C PHE A 207 -14.46 -0.29 16.39
N MET A 208 -14.10 0.97 16.13
CA MET A 208 -12.73 1.36 15.77
C MET A 208 -11.76 1.16 16.93
N LEU A 209 -12.19 1.45 18.16
CA LEU A 209 -11.39 1.31 19.39
C LEU A 209 -11.57 -0.03 20.09
N ASN A 210 -12.24 -1.01 19.47
CA ASN A 210 -12.35 -2.35 19.99
C ASN A 210 -10.98 -3.04 20.09
N GLY A 211 -10.73 -3.82 21.14
CA GLY A 211 -9.47 -4.50 21.36
C GLY A 211 -9.00 -5.35 20.17
N ASN A 212 -9.91 -6.03 19.46
CA ASN A 212 -9.57 -6.80 18.26
C ASN A 212 -9.12 -5.91 17.10
N THR A 213 -9.78 -4.76 16.92
CA THR A 213 -9.38 -3.77 15.90
C THR A 213 -7.99 -3.21 16.20
N LEU A 214 -7.73 -2.84 17.46
CA LEU A 214 -6.43 -2.31 17.88
C LEU A 214 -5.30 -3.36 17.79
N LEU A 215 -5.57 -4.61 18.12
CA LEU A 215 -4.61 -5.71 17.94
C LEU A 215 -4.25 -5.92 16.47
N LEU A 216 -5.26 -5.95 15.60
CA LEU A 216 -5.02 -6.08 14.16
C LEU A 216 -4.27 -4.86 13.62
N ALA A 217 -4.61 -3.67 14.08
CA ALA A 217 -3.96 -2.42 13.70
C ALA A 217 -2.48 -2.39 14.13
N ALA A 218 -2.17 -2.85 15.34
CA ALA A 218 -0.79 -2.98 15.82
C ALA A 218 0.01 -4.00 14.98
N GLY A 219 -0.60 -5.13 14.61
CA GLY A 219 -0.01 -6.10 13.68
C GLY A 219 0.27 -5.48 12.31
N MET A 220 -0.72 -4.74 11.76
CA MET A 220 -0.58 -4.01 10.51
C MET A 220 0.59 -3.03 10.55
N ALA A 221 0.72 -2.27 11.63
CA ALA A 221 1.80 -1.32 11.83
C ALA A 221 3.18 -1.99 11.72
N GLY A 222 3.36 -3.17 12.33
CA GLY A 222 4.62 -3.91 12.26
C GLY A 222 5.01 -4.33 10.84
N ALA A 223 4.07 -4.89 10.08
CA ALA A 223 4.34 -5.30 8.71
C ALA A 223 4.61 -4.12 7.78
N PHE A 224 3.87 -3.02 7.92
CA PHE A 224 4.07 -1.81 7.13
C PHE A 224 5.39 -1.11 7.46
N ALA A 225 5.81 -1.12 8.74
CA ALA A 225 7.12 -0.58 9.13
C ALA A 225 8.25 -1.27 8.38
N VAL A 226 8.24 -2.61 8.30
CA VAL A 226 9.23 -3.38 7.53
C VAL A 226 9.09 -3.09 6.04
N PHE A 227 7.88 -3.25 5.47
CA PHE A 227 7.70 -3.11 4.03
C PHE A 227 8.16 -1.75 3.52
N ILE A 228 7.72 -0.66 4.16
CA ILE A 228 8.01 0.70 3.73
C ILE A 228 9.43 1.11 4.12
N GLY A 229 9.86 0.84 5.35
CA GLY A 229 11.19 1.19 5.83
C GLY A 229 12.31 0.52 5.03
N PHE A 230 12.18 -0.79 4.79
CA PHE A 230 13.17 -1.53 3.99
C PHE A 230 13.11 -1.15 2.51
N SER A 231 11.92 -1.00 1.91
CA SER A 231 11.81 -0.50 0.53
C SER A 231 12.44 0.89 0.34
N SER A 232 12.43 1.72 1.39
CA SER A 232 12.98 3.07 1.33
C SER A 232 14.51 3.09 1.44
N TRP A 233 15.09 2.29 2.34
CA TRP A 233 16.49 2.43 2.72
C TRP A 233 17.41 1.28 2.31
N LEU A 234 16.90 0.10 1.95
CA LEU A 234 17.77 -0.99 1.47
C LEU A 234 18.57 -0.63 0.21
N PRO A 235 18.03 0.12 -0.79
CA PRO A 235 18.85 0.52 -1.94
C PRO A 235 20.08 1.33 -1.52
N ALA A 236 19.89 2.34 -0.65
CA ALA A 236 20.98 3.15 -0.11
C ALA A 236 21.96 2.31 0.73
N TYR A 237 21.46 1.46 1.63
CA TYR A 237 22.28 0.54 2.42
C TYR A 237 23.16 -0.36 1.56
N TYR A 238 22.61 -1.00 0.52
CA TYR A 238 23.38 -1.85 -0.36
C TYR A 238 24.43 -1.06 -1.15
N ASN A 239 24.13 0.17 -1.51
CA ASN A 239 25.09 1.04 -2.20
C ASN A 239 26.19 1.55 -1.24
N GLU A 240 25.81 2.19 -0.13
CA GLU A 240 26.75 2.87 0.77
C GLU A 240 27.60 1.90 1.60
N VAL A 241 26.98 0.79 2.10
CA VAL A 241 27.63 -0.12 3.05
C VAL A 241 28.25 -1.33 2.36
N ARG A 242 27.57 -1.87 1.32
CA ARG A 242 28.04 -3.06 0.60
C ARG A 242 28.78 -2.75 -0.70
N GLY A 243 28.86 -1.47 -1.11
CA GLY A 243 29.52 -1.05 -2.35
C GLY A 243 28.87 -1.59 -3.62
N ILE A 244 27.58 -2.00 -3.55
CA ILE A 244 26.84 -2.47 -4.72
C ILE A 244 26.39 -1.26 -5.53
N PRO A 245 26.61 -1.23 -6.86
CA PRO A 245 26.09 -0.15 -7.69
C PRO A 245 24.60 0.09 -7.45
N LEU A 246 24.18 1.35 -7.30
CA LEU A 246 22.83 1.74 -6.90
C LEU A 246 21.75 1.14 -7.81
N GLU A 247 22.05 1.00 -9.09
CA GLU A 247 21.20 0.34 -10.07
C GLU A 247 20.92 -1.12 -9.67
N ARG A 248 21.95 -1.91 -9.35
CA ARG A 248 21.81 -3.31 -8.93
C ARG A 248 21.14 -3.42 -7.55
N ALA A 249 21.45 -2.50 -6.64
CA ALA A 249 20.80 -2.43 -5.33
C ALA A 249 19.28 -2.21 -5.47
N SER A 250 18.89 -1.29 -6.35
CA SER A 250 17.48 -1.00 -6.64
C SER A 250 16.76 -2.17 -7.30
N LEU A 251 17.44 -2.91 -8.21
CA LEU A 251 16.93 -4.15 -8.79
C LEU A 251 16.56 -5.18 -7.73
N VAL A 252 17.48 -5.41 -6.76
CA VAL A 252 17.25 -6.37 -5.66
C VAL A 252 16.05 -5.95 -4.84
N VAL A 253 15.94 -4.67 -4.48
CA VAL A 253 14.84 -4.18 -3.63
C VAL A 253 13.50 -4.17 -4.37
N ALA A 254 13.50 -3.95 -5.70
CA ALA A 254 12.30 -4.03 -6.52
C ALA A 254 11.65 -5.43 -6.52
N LEU A 255 12.40 -6.49 -6.20
CA LEU A 255 11.86 -7.84 -6.05
C LEU A 255 10.86 -7.95 -4.88
N LEU A 256 10.96 -7.10 -3.84
CA LEU A 256 10.03 -7.11 -2.72
C LEU A 256 8.58 -6.78 -3.18
N PRO A 257 8.29 -5.61 -3.77
CA PRO A 257 6.96 -5.31 -4.28
C PRO A 257 6.57 -6.17 -5.49
N LEU A 258 7.53 -6.67 -6.28
CA LEU A 258 7.26 -7.57 -7.39
C LEU A 258 6.71 -8.91 -6.89
N MET A 259 7.30 -9.49 -5.87
CA MET A 259 6.80 -10.72 -5.26
C MET A 259 5.41 -10.53 -4.65
N ALA A 260 5.16 -9.36 -4.03
CA ALA A 260 3.82 -9.02 -3.58
C ALA A 260 2.82 -8.94 -4.74
N ALA A 261 3.19 -8.30 -5.86
CA ALA A 261 2.33 -8.19 -7.04
C ALA A 261 1.91 -9.56 -7.59
N VAL A 262 2.87 -10.48 -7.70
CA VAL A 262 2.62 -11.83 -8.23
C VAL A 262 1.80 -12.68 -7.26
N LEU A 263 2.08 -12.56 -5.96
CA LEU A 263 1.52 -13.47 -4.96
C LEU A 263 0.24 -12.97 -4.30
N ASN A 264 -0.15 -11.70 -4.43
CA ASN A 264 -1.41 -11.18 -3.88
C ASN A 264 -2.64 -12.00 -4.32
N PRO A 265 -2.86 -12.30 -5.63
CA PRO A 265 -4.00 -13.11 -6.05
C PRO A 265 -3.90 -14.57 -5.55
N VAL A 266 -2.68 -15.13 -5.56
CA VAL A 266 -2.42 -16.50 -5.07
C VAL A 266 -2.71 -16.62 -3.58
N SER A 267 -2.29 -15.64 -2.80
CA SER A 267 -2.55 -15.55 -1.36
C SER A 267 -4.06 -15.54 -1.07
N GLY A 268 -4.83 -14.78 -1.83
CA GLY A 268 -6.29 -14.75 -1.73
C GLY A 268 -6.92 -16.13 -1.99
N LEU A 269 -6.46 -16.83 -3.03
CA LEU A 269 -6.93 -18.19 -3.34
C LEU A 269 -6.59 -19.22 -2.24
N ILE A 270 -5.35 -19.17 -1.73
CA ILE A 270 -4.92 -20.06 -0.64
C ILE A 270 -5.77 -19.81 0.61
N GLN A 271 -5.98 -18.56 0.97
CA GLN A 271 -6.72 -18.18 2.17
C GLN A 271 -8.21 -18.54 2.08
N SER A 272 -8.82 -18.44 0.90
CA SER A 272 -10.20 -18.86 0.68
C SER A 272 -10.40 -20.37 0.89
N ARG A 273 -9.38 -21.19 0.54
CA ARG A 273 -9.40 -22.65 0.72
C ARG A 273 -9.11 -23.06 2.17
N LEU A 274 -8.15 -22.44 2.83
CA LEU A 274 -7.75 -22.76 4.19
C LEU A 274 -8.85 -22.41 5.22
N GLY A 275 -9.59 -21.32 4.99
CA GLY A 275 -10.69 -20.88 5.84
C GLY A 275 -10.26 -20.54 7.28
N LYS A 276 -8.99 -20.19 7.49
CA LYS A 276 -8.41 -19.75 8.78
C LYS A 276 -7.53 -18.53 8.54
N ARG A 277 -7.60 -17.53 9.44
CA ARG A 277 -6.86 -16.27 9.33
C ARG A 277 -5.70 -16.14 10.31
N LYS A 278 -5.90 -16.58 11.57
CA LYS A 278 -4.85 -16.52 12.62
C LYS A 278 -3.53 -17.13 12.22
N PRO A 279 -3.46 -18.34 11.65
CA PRO A 279 -2.17 -18.93 11.26
C PRO A 279 -1.40 -18.07 10.25
N MET A 280 -2.09 -17.33 9.37
CA MET A 280 -1.45 -16.46 8.40
C MET A 280 -0.77 -15.26 9.07
N LEU A 281 -1.44 -14.63 10.05
CA LEU A 281 -0.86 -13.54 10.83
C LEU A 281 0.34 -14.01 11.64
N THR A 282 0.18 -15.13 12.37
CA THR A 282 1.26 -15.68 13.22
C THR A 282 2.48 -16.08 12.38
N MET A 283 2.26 -16.77 11.26
CA MET A 283 3.34 -17.16 10.35
C MET A 283 4.05 -15.91 9.80
N ALA A 284 3.31 -14.91 9.34
CA ALA A 284 3.91 -13.67 8.85
C ALA A 284 4.71 -12.95 9.95
N GLY A 285 4.18 -12.88 11.17
CA GLY A 285 4.83 -12.26 12.31
C GLY A 285 6.13 -12.95 12.73
N LEU A 286 6.24 -14.27 12.58
CA LEU A 286 7.46 -15.04 12.88
C LEU A 286 8.49 -14.96 11.74
N THR A 287 8.03 -14.96 10.50
CA THR A 287 8.92 -15.08 9.33
C THR A 287 9.42 -13.74 8.80
N LEU A 288 8.61 -12.67 8.87
CA LEU A 288 9.05 -11.33 8.47
C LEU A 288 10.34 -10.89 9.18
N PRO A 289 10.48 -11.00 10.52
CA PRO A 289 11.73 -10.65 11.21
C PRO A 289 12.93 -11.43 10.69
N VAL A 290 12.79 -12.75 10.47
CA VAL A 290 13.89 -13.62 10.00
C VAL A 290 14.41 -13.14 8.64
N PHE A 291 13.52 -12.92 7.69
CA PHE A 291 13.91 -12.48 6.34
C PHE A 291 14.31 -11.00 6.31
N ALA A 292 13.75 -10.16 7.17
CA ALA A 292 14.19 -8.78 7.32
C ALA A 292 15.64 -8.72 7.80
N LEU A 293 15.98 -9.44 8.88
CA LEU A 293 17.35 -9.54 9.38
C LEU A 293 18.27 -10.18 8.34
N GLY A 294 17.84 -11.27 7.69
CA GLY A 294 18.61 -11.93 6.64
C GLY A 294 18.93 -11.02 5.45
N SER A 295 18.05 -10.07 5.10
CA SER A 295 18.25 -9.19 3.96
C SER A 295 19.45 -8.25 4.08
N PHE A 296 19.89 -7.92 5.31
CA PHE A 296 21.00 -7.00 5.51
C PHE A 296 22.15 -7.54 6.36
N LEU A 297 21.94 -8.53 7.24
CA LEU A 297 23.00 -9.09 8.09
C LEU A 297 23.81 -10.17 7.35
N VAL A 298 23.20 -10.92 6.43
CA VAL A 298 23.89 -12.01 5.75
C VAL A 298 24.87 -11.46 4.72
N PRO A 299 26.16 -11.87 4.72
CA PRO A 299 27.15 -11.36 3.78
C PRO A 299 26.86 -11.75 2.32
N SER A 300 26.27 -12.93 2.08
CA SER A 300 25.97 -13.42 0.74
C SER A 300 24.87 -12.60 0.08
N GLN A 301 25.19 -11.97 -1.04
CA GLN A 301 24.22 -11.17 -1.83
C GLN A 301 23.07 -12.02 -2.35
N ILE A 302 23.32 -13.28 -2.71
CA ILE A 302 22.28 -14.19 -3.20
C ILE A 302 21.27 -14.47 -2.08
N ILE A 303 21.74 -14.79 -0.87
CA ILE A 303 20.86 -15.07 0.26
C ILE A 303 20.09 -13.81 0.67
N ALA A 304 20.75 -12.64 0.69
CA ALA A 304 20.09 -11.38 0.96
C ALA A 304 18.96 -11.09 -0.05
N THR A 305 19.21 -11.34 -1.34
CA THR A 305 18.20 -11.21 -2.41
C THR A 305 17.01 -12.15 -2.20
N VAL A 306 17.28 -13.43 -1.86
CA VAL A 306 16.21 -14.39 -1.53
C VAL A 306 15.40 -13.92 -0.33
N CYS A 307 16.06 -13.36 0.71
CA CYS A 307 15.38 -12.78 1.87
C CYS A 307 14.44 -11.63 1.46
N VAL A 308 14.88 -10.73 0.58
CA VAL A 308 14.06 -9.64 0.06
C VAL A 308 12.85 -10.17 -0.70
N MET A 309 13.01 -11.20 -1.54
CA MET A 309 11.90 -11.85 -2.23
C MET A 309 10.90 -12.48 -1.24
N CYS A 310 11.40 -13.16 -0.21
CA CYS A 310 10.57 -13.76 0.83
C CYS A 310 9.80 -12.69 1.63
N LEU A 311 10.40 -11.52 1.89
CA LEU A 311 9.68 -10.40 2.53
C LEU A 311 8.45 -10.00 1.72
N GLY A 312 8.58 -9.82 0.41
CA GLY A 312 7.45 -9.51 -0.47
C GLY A 312 6.38 -10.60 -0.50
N ALA A 313 6.81 -11.86 -0.57
CA ALA A 313 5.91 -13.02 -0.57
C ALA A 313 5.10 -13.12 0.73
N ILE A 314 5.75 -12.94 1.88
CA ILE A 314 5.10 -13.01 3.19
C ILE A 314 4.20 -11.80 3.41
N PHE A 315 4.63 -10.61 2.98
CA PHE A 315 3.79 -9.41 3.04
C PHE A 315 2.49 -9.61 2.26
N SER A 316 2.55 -10.25 1.09
CA SER A 316 1.36 -10.60 0.29
C SER A 316 0.38 -11.50 1.07
N ILE A 317 0.89 -12.53 1.76
CA ILE A 317 0.06 -13.42 2.58
C ILE A 317 -0.60 -12.64 3.73
N PHE A 318 0.16 -11.78 4.38
CA PHE A 318 -0.30 -10.94 5.47
C PHE A 318 -1.37 -9.95 5.04
N ILE A 319 -1.12 -9.15 3.98
CA ILE A 319 -2.01 -8.03 3.62
C ILE A 319 -3.40 -8.50 3.23
N VAL A 320 -3.51 -9.62 2.52
CA VAL A 320 -4.79 -10.21 2.14
C VAL A 320 -5.58 -10.66 3.38
N ALA A 321 -4.92 -11.28 4.37
CA ALA A 321 -5.55 -11.67 5.63
C ALA A 321 -6.00 -10.43 6.41
N ALA A 322 -5.13 -9.43 6.54
CA ALA A 322 -5.39 -8.22 7.31
C ALA A 322 -6.56 -7.40 6.77
N LEU A 323 -6.76 -7.36 5.45
CA LEU A 323 -7.91 -6.70 4.83
C LEU A 323 -9.21 -7.52 4.91
N THR A 324 -9.11 -8.84 5.07
CA THR A 324 -10.28 -9.72 5.16
C THR A 324 -10.82 -9.82 6.59
N ILE A 325 -9.96 -9.85 7.60
CA ILE A 325 -10.34 -10.00 9.01
C ILE A 325 -11.39 -8.98 9.48
N PRO A 326 -11.30 -7.66 9.18
CA PRO A 326 -12.32 -6.70 9.56
C PRO A 326 -13.73 -7.06 9.10
N MET A 327 -13.85 -7.73 7.96
CA MET A 327 -15.14 -8.16 7.38
C MET A 327 -15.71 -9.38 8.09
N GLU A 328 -14.89 -10.11 8.83
CA GLU A 328 -15.23 -11.38 9.49
C GLU A 328 -15.26 -11.25 11.03
N LEU A 329 -14.89 -10.09 11.61
CA LEU A 329 -14.83 -9.88 13.06
C LEU A 329 -16.22 -10.00 13.70
N PRO A 330 -16.35 -10.73 14.82
CA PRO A 330 -17.62 -10.85 15.54
C PRO A 330 -18.13 -9.48 16.02
N GLY A 331 -19.41 -9.22 15.81
CA GLY A 331 -20.07 -7.98 16.25
C GLY A 331 -19.89 -6.78 15.33
N VAL A 332 -19.03 -6.84 14.31
CA VAL A 332 -18.89 -5.77 13.32
C VAL A 332 -20.02 -5.89 12.29
N LYS A 333 -20.87 -4.87 12.21
CA LYS A 333 -21.95 -4.79 11.22
C LYS A 333 -21.38 -4.48 9.85
N SER A 334 -22.03 -4.92 8.77
CA SER A 334 -21.60 -4.64 7.39
C SER A 334 -21.38 -3.15 7.13
N SER A 335 -22.21 -2.27 7.71
CA SER A 335 -22.07 -0.82 7.66
C SER A 335 -20.82 -0.27 8.37
N SER A 336 -20.26 -1.01 9.34
CA SER A 336 -19.08 -0.59 10.13
C SER A 336 -17.77 -1.16 9.62
N VAL A 337 -17.80 -2.15 8.71
CA VAL A 337 -16.60 -2.83 8.18
C VAL A 337 -15.62 -1.82 7.56
N GLY A 338 -16.13 -0.89 6.77
CA GLY A 338 -15.29 0.12 6.11
C GLY A 338 -14.50 0.97 7.11
N LEU A 339 -15.12 1.32 8.25
CA LEU A 339 -14.46 2.09 9.32
C LEU A 339 -13.43 1.29 10.10
N VAL A 340 -13.74 0.06 10.43
CA VAL A 340 -12.78 -0.83 11.10
C VAL A 340 -11.56 -1.03 10.20
N THR A 341 -11.79 -1.28 8.91
CA THR A 341 -10.70 -1.38 7.92
C THR A 341 -9.90 -0.08 7.82
N ALA A 342 -10.58 1.07 7.79
CA ALA A 342 -9.90 2.37 7.76
C ALA A 342 -9.07 2.61 9.03
N ALA A 343 -9.57 2.27 10.22
CA ALA A 343 -8.82 2.39 11.47
C ALA A 343 -7.57 1.50 11.47
N VAL A 344 -7.68 0.26 11.00
CA VAL A 344 -6.55 -0.68 10.88
C VAL A 344 -5.51 -0.14 9.89
N LEU A 345 -5.93 0.34 8.73
CA LEU A 345 -5.05 0.92 7.72
C LEU A 345 -4.37 2.21 8.21
N THR A 346 -5.08 3.04 8.97
CA THR A 346 -4.52 4.27 9.55
C THR A 346 -3.32 3.98 10.44
N MET A 347 -3.38 2.95 11.30
CA MET A 347 -2.25 2.53 12.13
C MET A 347 -1.10 1.96 11.29
N GLY A 348 -1.41 1.16 10.26
CA GLY A 348 -0.41 0.69 9.30
C GLY A 348 0.31 1.84 8.60
N ASN A 349 -0.46 2.79 8.08
CA ASN A 349 0.08 3.98 7.43
C ASN A 349 0.92 4.84 8.39
N PHE A 350 0.49 4.99 9.65
CA PHE A 350 1.28 5.71 10.65
C PHE A 350 2.68 5.10 10.84
N ALA A 351 2.77 3.78 10.95
CA ALA A 351 4.06 3.10 11.00
C ALA A 351 4.86 3.25 9.69
N GLY A 352 4.16 3.28 8.55
CA GLY A 352 4.74 3.57 7.25
C GLY A 352 5.33 4.99 7.14
N VAL A 353 4.71 5.98 7.81
CA VAL A 353 5.24 7.35 7.95
C VAL A 353 6.50 7.37 8.81
N VAL A 354 6.41 6.73 9.98
CA VAL A 354 7.46 6.80 10.99
C VAL A 354 8.69 6.01 10.57
N SER A 355 8.54 4.86 9.93
CA SER A 355 9.65 3.93 9.69
C SER A 355 10.77 4.50 8.81
N PRO A 356 10.54 5.19 7.67
CA PRO A 356 11.64 5.78 6.89
C PRO A 356 12.34 6.92 7.64
N ILE A 357 11.58 7.77 8.33
CA ILE A 357 12.13 8.87 9.16
C ILE A 357 12.98 8.28 10.29
N PHE A 358 12.48 7.26 10.97
CA PHE A 358 13.18 6.60 12.07
C PHE A 358 14.50 5.98 11.60
N VAL A 359 14.48 5.24 10.49
CA VAL A 359 15.73 4.68 9.91
C VAL A 359 16.68 5.79 9.53
N GLY A 360 16.22 6.81 8.82
CA GLY A 360 17.07 7.93 8.41
C GLY A 360 17.69 8.66 9.59
N SER A 361 16.86 9.12 10.54
CA SER A 361 17.33 9.89 11.71
C SER A 361 18.29 9.09 12.60
N LEU A 362 17.96 7.82 12.85
CA LEU A 362 18.80 7.00 13.70
C LEU A 362 20.11 6.60 12.99
N THR A 363 20.09 6.44 11.67
CA THR A 363 21.31 6.23 10.87
C THR A 363 22.19 7.47 10.86
N ASP A 364 21.61 8.67 10.72
CA ASP A 364 22.36 9.94 10.82
C ASP A 364 23.02 10.08 12.21
N PHE A 365 22.31 9.70 13.28
CA PHE A 365 22.81 9.80 14.65
C PHE A 365 23.88 8.75 14.98
N LEU A 366 23.72 7.50 14.56
CA LEU A 366 24.60 6.38 14.91
C LEU A 366 25.73 6.14 13.87
N GLY A 367 25.63 6.74 12.68
CA GLY A 367 26.53 6.46 11.57
C GLY A 367 26.40 5.03 11.00
N SER A 368 25.28 4.32 11.29
CA SER A 368 25.08 2.92 10.90
C SER A 368 23.62 2.58 10.70
N TYR A 369 23.33 1.83 9.62
CA TYR A 369 22.00 1.27 9.33
C TYR A 369 21.64 0.05 10.20
N THR A 370 22.61 -0.60 10.84
CA THR A 370 22.40 -1.90 11.50
C THR A 370 21.36 -1.82 12.62
N VAL A 371 21.52 -0.87 13.54
CA VAL A 371 20.62 -0.74 14.70
C VAL A 371 19.20 -0.38 14.27
N PRO A 372 18.96 0.68 13.45
CA PRO A 372 17.60 1.01 13.03
C PRO A 372 16.92 -0.11 12.25
N PHE A 373 17.64 -0.83 11.39
CA PHE A 373 17.10 -1.97 10.68
C PHE A 373 16.77 -3.15 11.60
N CYS A 374 17.61 -3.45 12.60
CA CYS A 374 17.30 -4.48 13.60
C CYS A 374 16.01 -4.15 14.36
N ILE A 375 15.83 -2.90 14.79
CA ILE A 375 14.63 -2.48 15.51
C ILE A 375 13.41 -2.68 14.63
N ILE A 376 13.40 -2.13 13.40
CA ILE A 376 12.25 -2.25 12.50
C ILE A 376 11.99 -3.71 12.11
N ALA A 377 13.02 -4.52 11.89
CA ALA A 377 12.88 -5.93 11.57
C ALA A 377 12.11 -6.73 12.63
N LEU A 378 12.19 -6.33 13.90
CA LEU A 378 11.51 -7.01 15.01
C LEU A 378 10.07 -6.52 15.26
N VAL A 379 9.69 -5.35 14.75
CA VAL A 379 8.33 -4.81 14.95
C VAL A 379 7.22 -5.75 14.47
N PRO A 380 7.37 -6.54 13.37
CA PRO A 380 6.34 -7.49 12.95
C PRO A 380 6.01 -8.60 13.95
N LEU A 381 6.78 -8.78 15.03
CA LEU A 381 6.39 -9.66 16.14
C LEU A 381 5.04 -9.27 16.76
N THR A 382 4.59 -8.02 16.59
CA THR A 382 3.23 -7.59 16.92
C THR A 382 2.15 -8.40 16.19
N LEU A 383 2.43 -8.93 14.99
CA LEU A 383 1.54 -9.86 14.28
C LEU A 383 1.39 -11.20 14.99
N VAL A 384 2.43 -11.68 15.68
CA VAL A 384 2.34 -12.90 16.49
C VAL A 384 1.36 -12.66 17.63
N ILE A 385 1.49 -11.53 18.32
CA ILE A 385 0.57 -11.12 19.39
C ILE A 385 -0.86 -11.03 18.83
N ALA A 386 -1.05 -10.34 17.72
CA ALA A 386 -2.34 -10.25 17.05
C ALA A 386 -2.89 -11.65 16.69
N GLY A 387 -2.07 -12.50 16.07
CA GLY A 387 -2.46 -13.86 15.70
C GLY A 387 -2.83 -14.76 16.90
N LEU A 388 -2.21 -14.56 18.07
CA LEU A 388 -2.52 -15.32 19.28
C LEU A 388 -3.82 -14.88 19.95
N PHE A 389 -4.07 -13.58 20.04
CA PHE A 389 -5.17 -13.01 20.83
C PHE A 389 -6.42 -12.68 20.00
N LEU A 390 -6.33 -12.48 18.69
CA LEU A 390 -7.51 -12.31 17.84
C LEU A 390 -8.39 -13.57 17.83
N PRO A 391 -9.73 -13.45 17.74
CA PRO A 391 -10.57 -14.60 17.44
C PRO A 391 -10.27 -15.15 16.04
N GLU A 392 -10.47 -16.47 15.84
CA GLU A 392 -10.44 -17.03 14.48
C GLU A 392 -11.68 -16.56 13.72
N THR A 393 -11.49 -16.01 12.52
CA THR A 393 -12.57 -15.35 11.76
C THR A 393 -12.92 -16.06 10.45
N GLY A 394 -12.15 -17.06 10.02
CA GLY A 394 -12.40 -17.76 8.76
C GLY A 394 -13.63 -18.67 8.76
N LYS A 395 -14.09 -19.09 7.57
CA LYS A 395 -15.28 -19.93 7.36
C LYS A 395 -15.35 -21.20 8.25
N ARG A 396 -14.25 -21.73 8.74
CA ARG A 396 -14.23 -22.88 9.65
C ARG A 396 -14.54 -22.51 11.10
N ALA A 397 -14.44 -21.23 11.48
CA ALA A 397 -14.85 -20.77 12.81
C ALA A 397 -16.38 -20.74 12.94
N THR A 398 -17.11 -20.42 11.87
CA THR A 398 -18.58 -20.35 11.85
C THR A 398 -19.26 -21.71 11.87
N ASN A 399 -18.58 -22.78 11.47
CA ASN A 399 -19.12 -24.14 11.50
C ASN A 399 -19.08 -24.82 12.89
N GLY A 400 -18.43 -24.18 13.87
CA GLY A 400 -18.34 -24.67 15.26
C GLY A 400 -19.32 -24.01 16.24
N ILE A 401 -20.09 -23.01 15.81
CA ILE A 401 -21.11 -22.37 16.66
C ILE A 401 -22.45 -23.08 16.44
N PRO A 402 -23.08 -23.71 17.47
CA PRO A 402 -24.40 -24.25 17.33
C PRO A 402 -25.36 -23.14 16.86
N LYS A 403 -26.15 -23.40 15.81
CA LYS A 403 -27.24 -22.50 15.44
C LYS A 403 -28.11 -22.28 16.66
N PRO A 404 -28.48 -21.01 17.01
CA PRO A 404 -29.43 -20.79 18.06
C PRO A 404 -30.69 -21.58 17.73
N ALA A 405 -31.16 -22.38 18.69
CA ALA A 405 -32.39 -23.12 18.57
C ALA A 405 -33.50 -22.11 18.23
N THR A 406 -34.10 -22.28 17.05
CA THR A 406 -35.33 -21.57 16.69
C THR A 406 -36.44 -22.03 17.62
N SER A 407 -36.78 -21.22 18.60
CA SER A 407 -37.98 -21.32 19.39
C SER A 407 -39.13 -20.57 18.72
#